data_6d869ef92b17b6f611887cdf3d8df900
#
_entry.id   6d869ef92b17b6f611887cdf3d8df900
#
_cell.length_a   1.000
_cell.length_b   1.000
_cell.length_c   1.000
_cell.angle_alpha   90.00
_cell.angle_beta   90.00
_cell.angle_gamma   90.00
#
_symmetry.space_group_name_H-M   'P 1'
#
loop_
_entity.id
_entity.type
_entity.pdbx_description
1 polymer ?
#
loop_
_entity_poly.entity_id
_entity_poly.type
_entity_poly.pdbx_seq_one_letter_code
_entity_poly.pdbx_strand_id
1 'polypeptide(L)'
;MLNCCHANTKLIWGPPGTGKTKTVACLLFSLLKLKTRTLTCAPTNTAILQVATRLHSLVMESLEYDTYGLGDIVLFGNGKRMKVYCYPGLGDIFLDYRVKNLMQCFSSLTRWKRTLESMSQFLQDPEKQYFSEIGLKSLEEFLNEKHSHVLSSFCTYKRISRNDDHIMTLEEYVQKLWINIADEYSDKMDNIKSFMTLEQFVKKTFCELSEKLKFLIQTLYTHLPKSFISLATMKKMFRAIELLRSIGISLGPAKFKQTLDASEKERIPSCFLPSNSEIDEFLKILSFLSSSILLPELNGRNQIEKFCLSNACLVLCTVSSSIKLYTEGMTRVKFLVIDEAAQLKECESIIPLQLPGLQHCILIGDEKQLPALVKRKIADSCGFGRSMF
;
A
#
# COMPACT_ATOMS: atom_id res chain seq x y z
N MET A 1 -13.19 -40.36 -2.82
CA MET A 1 -13.20 -40.55 -4.27
C MET A 1 -12.72 -39.29 -4.95
N LEU A 2 -11.68 -39.43 -5.74
CA LEU A 2 -10.93 -38.32 -6.34
C LEU A 2 -11.75 -37.59 -7.40
N ASN A 3 -12.15 -36.34 -7.15
CA ASN A 3 -12.79 -35.48 -8.17
C ASN A 3 -11.79 -34.99 -9.24
N CYS A 4 -10.65 -35.64 -9.37
CA CYS A 4 -9.60 -35.29 -10.35
C CYS A 4 -9.91 -35.70 -11.79
N CYS A 5 -11.00 -36.44 -12.04
CA CYS A 5 -11.21 -37.07 -13.34
C CYS A 5 -11.73 -36.14 -14.45
N HIS A 6 -11.93 -34.84 -14.21
CA HIS A 6 -12.52 -33.94 -15.23
C HIS A 6 -11.60 -32.80 -15.72
N ALA A 7 -10.39 -32.63 -15.16
CA ALA A 7 -9.47 -31.62 -15.64
C ALA A 7 -8.76 -32.10 -16.93
N ASN A 8 -8.83 -31.30 -18.00
CA ASN A 8 -8.04 -31.54 -19.19
C ASN A 8 -6.55 -31.39 -18.85
N THR A 9 -5.84 -32.52 -18.73
CA THR A 9 -4.42 -32.55 -18.41
C THR A 9 -3.57 -32.52 -19.67
N LYS A 10 -2.60 -31.64 -19.76
CA LYS A 10 -1.60 -31.57 -20.82
C LYS A 10 -0.21 -31.72 -20.24
N LEU A 11 0.63 -32.49 -20.94
CA LEU A 11 2.03 -32.68 -20.61
C LEU A 11 2.89 -31.85 -21.60
N ILE A 12 3.85 -31.10 -21.06
CA ILE A 12 4.88 -30.42 -21.86
C ILE A 12 6.24 -30.97 -21.46
N TRP A 13 6.80 -31.75 -22.38
CA TRP A 13 8.12 -32.33 -22.22
C TRP A 13 9.18 -31.46 -22.87
N GLY A 14 10.37 -31.39 -22.26
CA GLY A 14 11.52 -30.72 -22.84
C GLY A 14 12.79 -30.96 -22.04
N PRO A 15 13.91 -31.31 -22.71
CA PRO A 15 15.20 -31.51 -22.05
C PRO A 15 15.75 -30.22 -21.43
N PRO A 16 16.86 -30.30 -20.66
CA PRO A 16 17.51 -29.12 -20.09
C PRO A 16 17.89 -28.11 -21.19
N GLY A 17 17.76 -26.83 -20.87
CA GLY A 17 18.14 -25.74 -21.80
C GLY A 17 17.13 -25.39 -22.91
N THR A 18 16.05 -26.13 -23.09
CA THR A 18 15.02 -25.89 -24.14
C THR A 18 14.09 -24.71 -23.86
N GLY A 19 14.27 -24.02 -22.72
CA GLY A 19 13.47 -22.85 -22.39
C GLY A 19 12.13 -23.13 -21.70
N LYS A 20 11.92 -24.31 -21.07
CA LYS A 20 10.71 -24.66 -20.35
C LYS A 20 10.19 -23.53 -19.44
N THR A 21 11.04 -23.02 -18.54
CA THR A 21 10.66 -21.93 -17.62
C THR A 21 10.30 -20.63 -18.33
N LYS A 22 10.90 -20.34 -19.50
CA LYS A 22 10.51 -19.20 -20.34
C LYS A 22 9.10 -19.42 -20.91
N THR A 23 8.82 -20.62 -21.40
CA THR A 23 7.49 -21.01 -21.91
C THR A 23 6.43 -20.91 -20.81
N VAL A 24 6.74 -21.38 -19.58
CA VAL A 24 5.86 -21.22 -18.40
C VAL A 24 5.56 -19.74 -18.16
N ALA A 25 6.57 -18.88 -18.10
CA ALA A 25 6.38 -17.45 -17.87
C ALA A 25 5.51 -16.78 -18.94
N CYS A 26 5.73 -17.11 -20.23
CA CYS A 26 4.89 -16.61 -21.32
C CYS A 26 3.43 -17.11 -21.23
N LEU A 27 3.23 -18.39 -20.89
CA LEU A 27 1.91 -18.94 -20.67
C LEU A 27 1.18 -18.21 -19.53
N LEU A 28 1.84 -18.02 -18.39
CA LEU A 28 1.28 -17.33 -17.25
C LEU A 28 0.97 -15.85 -17.58
N PHE A 29 1.82 -15.19 -18.34
CA PHE A 29 1.57 -13.84 -18.82
C PHE A 29 0.31 -13.78 -19.71
N SER A 30 0.11 -14.75 -20.58
CA SER A 30 -1.11 -14.85 -21.41
C SER A 30 -2.35 -15.10 -20.55
N LEU A 31 -2.27 -16.00 -19.56
CA LEU A 31 -3.37 -16.29 -18.62
C LEU A 31 -3.71 -15.08 -17.75
N LEU A 32 -2.70 -14.27 -17.37
CA LEU A 32 -2.90 -12.99 -16.68
C LEU A 32 -3.68 -12.00 -17.54
N LYS A 33 -3.33 -11.86 -18.83
CA LYS A 33 -4.06 -10.99 -19.78
C LYS A 33 -5.50 -11.44 -19.98
N LEU A 34 -5.74 -12.76 -19.98
CA LEU A 34 -7.07 -13.35 -20.04
C LEU A 34 -7.83 -13.31 -18.70
N LYS A 35 -7.22 -12.76 -17.64
CA LYS A 35 -7.77 -12.73 -16.27
C LYS A 35 -8.22 -14.11 -15.77
N THR A 36 -7.52 -15.15 -16.17
CA THR A 36 -7.83 -16.53 -15.79
C THR A 36 -7.15 -16.89 -14.48
N ARG A 37 -7.96 -17.24 -13.48
CA ARG A 37 -7.44 -17.59 -12.16
C ARG A 37 -6.60 -18.87 -12.22
N THR A 38 -5.32 -18.72 -11.99
CA THR A 38 -4.31 -19.77 -12.20
C THR A 38 -3.44 -19.93 -10.95
N LEU A 39 -3.21 -21.20 -10.59
CA LEU A 39 -2.20 -21.59 -9.61
C LEU A 39 -0.99 -22.15 -10.36
N THR A 40 0.19 -21.68 -10.00
CA THR A 40 1.46 -22.22 -10.48
C THR A 40 2.25 -22.78 -9.33
N CYS A 41 2.64 -24.04 -9.45
CA CYS A 41 3.43 -24.74 -8.45
C CYS A 41 4.76 -25.22 -9.00
N ALA A 42 5.75 -25.37 -8.11
CA ALA A 42 7.01 -26.05 -8.40
C ALA A 42 7.45 -26.87 -7.17
N PRO A 43 8.33 -27.87 -7.33
CA PRO A 43 8.81 -28.70 -6.21
C PRO A 43 9.63 -27.91 -5.20
N THR A 44 10.39 -26.90 -5.66
CA THR A 44 11.35 -26.17 -4.83
C THR A 44 11.12 -24.67 -4.86
N ASN A 45 11.61 -24.00 -3.81
CA ASN A 45 11.62 -22.54 -3.76
C ASN A 45 12.39 -21.91 -4.93
N THR A 46 13.53 -22.51 -5.31
CA THR A 46 14.37 -22.01 -6.41
C THR A 46 13.61 -22.06 -7.73
N ALA A 47 12.93 -23.17 -8.02
CA ALA A 47 12.18 -23.32 -9.27
C ALA A 47 11.04 -22.29 -9.36
N ILE A 48 10.23 -22.12 -8.31
CA ILE A 48 9.12 -21.16 -8.35
C ILE A 48 9.63 -19.71 -8.40
N LEU A 49 10.77 -19.39 -7.77
CA LEU A 49 11.38 -18.05 -7.86
C LEU A 49 11.90 -17.75 -9.28
N GLN A 50 12.44 -18.73 -9.98
CA GLN A 50 12.87 -18.57 -11.38
C GLN A 50 11.66 -18.26 -12.29
N VAL A 51 10.55 -18.97 -12.12
CA VAL A 51 9.30 -18.69 -12.84
C VAL A 51 8.81 -17.28 -12.49
N ALA A 52 8.76 -16.95 -11.19
CA ALA A 52 8.27 -15.64 -10.71
C ALA A 52 9.12 -14.48 -11.26
N THR A 53 10.46 -14.61 -11.26
CA THR A 53 11.36 -13.58 -11.78
C THR A 53 11.15 -13.34 -13.27
N ARG A 54 11.05 -14.41 -14.07
CA ARG A 54 10.80 -14.28 -15.51
C ARG A 54 9.43 -13.67 -15.82
N LEU A 55 8.40 -14.13 -15.10
CA LEU A 55 7.06 -13.57 -15.22
C LEU A 55 7.05 -12.09 -14.83
N HIS A 56 7.69 -11.75 -13.71
CA HIS A 56 7.78 -10.36 -13.24
C HIS A 56 8.43 -9.46 -14.31
N SER A 57 9.54 -9.88 -14.91
CA SER A 57 10.19 -9.10 -16.00
C SER A 57 9.24 -8.86 -17.17
N LEU A 58 8.55 -9.91 -17.67
CA LEU A 58 7.57 -9.78 -18.75
C LEU A 58 6.41 -8.84 -18.40
N VAL A 59 5.95 -8.91 -17.14
CA VAL A 59 4.87 -8.04 -16.68
C VAL A 59 5.35 -6.59 -16.62
N MET A 60 6.52 -6.32 -16.01
CA MET A 60 7.08 -4.97 -15.89
C MET A 60 7.29 -4.31 -17.25
N GLU A 61 7.80 -5.04 -18.24
CA GLU A 61 7.96 -4.55 -19.63
C GLU A 61 6.62 -4.18 -20.28
N SER A 62 5.51 -4.78 -19.82
CA SER A 62 4.16 -4.57 -20.36
C SER A 62 3.31 -3.56 -19.59
N LEU A 63 3.79 -3.08 -18.43
CA LEU A 63 3.05 -2.10 -17.62
C LEU A 63 3.14 -0.72 -18.27
N GLU A 64 1.99 -0.10 -18.42
CA GLU A 64 1.86 1.27 -18.92
C GLU A 64 2.08 2.30 -17.80
N TYR A 65 1.81 1.90 -16.55
CA TYR A 65 1.83 2.79 -15.39
C TYR A 65 2.52 2.14 -14.21
N ASP A 66 3.79 2.46 -13.99
CA ASP A 66 4.62 2.02 -12.86
C ASP A 66 4.32 0.55 -12.44
N THR A 67 3.97 0.30 -11.20
CA THR A 67 3.67 -1.03 -10.63
C THR A 67 2.17 -1.40 -10.66
N TYR A 68 1.32 -0.58 -11.30
CA TYR A 68 -0.12 -0.82 -11.39
C TYR A 68 -0.45 -2.10 -12.13
N GLY A 69 -0.97 -3.06 -11.40
CA GLY A 69 -1.34 -4.40 -11.90
C GLY A 69 -0.53 -5.54 -11.31
N LEU A 70 0.53 -5.26 -10.56
CA LEU A 70 1.23 -6.30 -9.79
C LEU A 70 0.32 -6.92 -8.71
N GLY A 71 -0.74 -6.20 -8.30
CA GLY A 71 -1.75 -6.70 -7.39
C GLY A 71 -2.48 -7.97 -7.85
N ASP A 72 -2.51 -8.22 -9.15
CA ASP A 72 -3.09 -9.42 -9.74
C ASP A 72 -2.22 -10.67 -9.59
N ILE A 73 -0.97 -10.55 -9.13
CA ILE A 73 0.01 -11.65 -8.98
C ILE A 73 0.39 -11.79 -7.51
N VAL A 74 0.35 -12.99 -6.98
CA VAL A 74 0.80 -13.31 -5.62
C VAL A 74 1.81 -14.46 -5.64
N LEU A 75 2.98 -14.21 -5.09
CA LEU A 75 3.97 -15.22 -4.75
C LEU A 75 3.92 -15.45 -3.24
N PHE A 76 3.79 -16.70 -2.78
CA PHE A 76 3.81 -16.96 -1.35
C PHE A 76 4.60 -18.23 -0.97
N GLY A 77 5.05 -18.24 0.27
CA GLY A 77 5.85 -19.30 0.86
C GLY A 77 6.58 -18.80 2.10
N ASN A 78 7.54 -19.56 2.58
CA ASN A 78 8.36 -19.12 3.71
C ASN A 78 9.44 -18.12 3.24
N GLY A 79 9.25 -16.84 3.48
CA GLY A 79 10.12 -15.76 3.00
C GLY A 79 11.58 -15.90 3.41
N LYS A 80 11.85 -16.40 4.62
CA LYS A 80 13.23 -16.64 5.11
C LYS A 80 13.92 -17.76 4.30
N ARG A 81 13.20 -18.84 4.00
CA ARG A 81 13.72 -19.96 3.20
C ARG A 81 13.84 -19.62 1.71
N MET A 82 12.91 -18.82 1.20
CA MET A 82 12.88 -18.37 -0.20
C MET A 82 13.94 -17.30 -0.48
N LYS A 83 14.39 -16.56 0.55
CA LYS A 83 15.33 -15.43 0.40
C LYS A 83 14.86 -14.42 -0.66
N VAL A 84 13.57 -14.09 -0.67
CA VAL A 84 12.93 -13.21 -1.68
C VAL A 84 13.64 -11.86 -1.79
N TYR A 85 14.24 -11.36 -0.71
CA TYR A 85 15.02 -10.12 -0.69
C TYR A 85 16.25 -10.13 -1.62
N CYS A 86 16.71 -11.31 -2.05
CA CYS A 86 17.80 -11.44 -3.04
C CYS A 86 17.31 -11.25 -4.49
N TYR A 87 16.00 -11.15 -4.71
CA TYR A 87 15.39 -11.04 -6.03
C TYR A 87 14.71 -9.67 -6.18
N PRO A 88 15.35 -8.70 -6.88
CA PRO A 88 14.79 -7.37 -7.07
C PRO A 88 13.39 -7.42 -7.70
N GLY A 89 12.46 -6.62 -7.17
CA GLY A 89 11.08 -6.52 -7.65
C GLY A 89 10.13 -7.60 -7.15
N LEU A 90 10.59 -8.79 -6.74
CA LEU A 90 9.68 -9.83 -6.25
C LEU A 90 9.01 -9.48 -4.92
N GLY A 91 9.54 -8.51 -4.17
CA GLY A 91 8.91 -8.01 -2.95
C GLY A 91 7.47 -7.57 -3.17
N ASP A 92 7.18 -6.86 -4.25
CA ASP A 92 5.85 -6.30 -4.53
C ASP A 92 4.77 -7.36 -4.82
N ILE A 93 5.18 -8.52 -5.32
CA ILE A 93 4.27 -9.64 -5.53
C ILE A 93 4.31 -10.66 -4.37
N PHE A 94 5.25 -10.50 -3.40
CA PHE A 94 5.38 -11.43 -2.28
C PHE A 94 4.33 -11.14 -1.20
N LEU A 95 3.57 -12.17 -0.82
CA LEU A 95 2.40 -12.05 0.05
C LEU A 95 2.71 -11.39 1.40
N ASP A 96 3.76 -11.80 2.10
CA ASP A 96 4.09 -11.25 3.42
C ASP A 96 4.39 -9.74 3.38
N TYR A 97 5.10 -9.29 2.34
CA TYR A 97 5.41 -7.88 2.12
C TYR A 97 4.15 -7.09 1.78
N ARG A 98 3.34 -7.62 0.85
CA ARG A 98 2.06 -7.03 0.46
C ARG A 98 1.13 -6.87 1.66
N VAL A 99 0.96 -7.92 2.46
CA VAL A 99 0.11 -7.89 3.67
C VAL A 99 0.61 -6.83 4.65
N LYS A 100 1.93 -6.75 4.89
CA LYS A 100 2.53 -5.73 5.77
C LYS A 100 2.19 -4.31 5.31
N ASN A 101 2.29 -4.03 4.02
CA ASN A 101 2.00 -2.71 3.46
C ASN A 101 0.48 -2.42 3.47
N LEU A 102 -0.35 -3.35 3.05
CA LEU A 102 -1.80 -3.19 3.05
C LEU A 102 -2.39 -3.06 4.47
N MET A 103 -1.77 -3.66 5.49
CA MET A 103 -2.17 -3.42 6.88
C MET A 103 -2.13 -1.94 7.26
N GLN A 104 -1.26 -1.15 6.65
CA GLN A 104 -1.21 0.29 6.89
C GLN A 104 -2.37 1.05 6.21
N CYS A 105 -2.97 0.49 5.17
CA CYS A 105 -4.13 1.06 4.49
C CYS A 105 -5.46 0.66 5.15
N PHE A 106 -5.55 -0.61 5.57
CA PHE A 106 -6.78 -1.21 6.10
C PHE A 106 -7.00 -1.03 7.61
N SER A 107 -5.95 -0.75 8.41
CA SER A 107 -6.07 -0.76 9.87
C SER A 107 -6.99 0.33 10.41
N SER A 108 -7.91 -0.09 11.25
CA SER A 108 -8.89 0.59 12.10
C SER A 108 -9.42 1.94 11.59
N LEU A 109 -10.69 1.90 11.17
CA LEU A 109 -11.42 3.08 10.69
C LEU A 109 -10.62 3.85 9.64
N THR A 110 -10.18 3.07 8.64
CA THR A 110 -9.60 3.51 7.37
C THR A 110 -8.52 4.59 7.48
N ARG A 111 -7.28 4.17 7.80
CA ARG A 111 -6.13 5.10 7.68
C ARG A 111 -6.14 5.82 6.33
N TRP A 112 -6.54 5.11 5.28
CA TRP A 112 -6.73 5.70 3.96
C TRP A 112 -7.65 6.92 4.00
N LYS A 113 -8.92 6.74 4.38
CA LYS A 113 -9.91 7.83 4.41
C LYS A 113 -9.50 8.94 5.38
N ARG A 114 -9.06 8.57 6.58
CA ARG A 114 -8.61 9.53 7.58
C ARG A 114 -7.43 10.38 7.09
N THR A 115 -6.49 9.80 6.33
CA THR A 115 -5.36 10.56 5.78
C THR A 115 -5.83 11.52 4.68
N LEU A 116 -6.77 11.11 3.83
CA LEU A 116 -7.39 11.99 2.83
C LEU A 116 -8.14 13.16 3.50
N GLU A 117 -8.91 12.86 4.54
CA GLU A 117 -9.66 13.87 5.32
C GLU A 117 -8.70 14.84 6.03
N SER A 118 -7.66 14.32 6.69
CA SER A 118 -6.65 15.17 7.36
C SER A 118 -5.94 16.09 6.37
N MET A 119 -5.55 15.58 5.19
CA MET A 119 -4.94 16.41 4.15
C MET A 119 -5.93 17.46 3.62
N SER A 120 -7.21 17.09 3.41
CA SER A 120 -8.23 18.02 2.94
C SER A 120 -8.49 19.13 3.96
N GLN A 121 -8.66 18.78 5.24
CA GLN A 121 -8.86 19.75 6.31
C GLN A 121 -7.66 20.69 6.47
N PHE A 122 -6.46 20.14 6.41
CA PHE A 122 -5.24 20.93 6.49
C PHE A 122 -5.10 21.95 5.35
N LEU A 123 -5.44 21.56 4.11
CA LEU A 123 -5.34 22.47 2.96
C LEU A 123 -6.45 23.51 2.92
N GLN A 124 -7.62 23.22 3.52
CA GLN A 124 -8.72 24.18 3.60
C GLN A 124 -8.48 25.29 4.61
N ASP A 125 -7.90 24.95 5.77
CA ASP A 125 -7.67 25.92 6.84
C ASP A 125 -6.45 25.51 7.70
N PRO A 126 -5.21 25.78 7.21
CA PRO A 126 -4.00 25.47 7.96
C PRO A 126 -3.82 26.30 9.22
N GLU A 127 -4.36 27.54 9.24
CA GLU A 127 -4.28 28.44 10.39
C GLU A 127 -5.09 27.88 11.56
N LYS A 128 -6.31 27.47 11.30
CA LYS A 128 -7.17 26.85 12.31
C LYS A 128 -6.52 25.62 12.92
N GLN A 129 -5.89 24.79 12.11
CA GLN A 129 -5.20 23.58 12.59
C GLN A 129 -3.95 23.94 13.42
N TYR A 130 -3.20 24.95 13.02
CA TYR A 130 -2.07 25.46 13.79
C TYR A 130 -2.51 25.94 15.18
N PHE A 131 -3.54 26.76 15.27
CA PHE A 131 -4.05 27.28 16.54
C PHE A 131 -4.63 26.15 17.43
N SER A 132 -5.27 25.14 16.85
CA SER A 132 -5.82 24.04 17.64
C SER A 132 -4.75 23.07 18.18
N GLU A 133 -3.66 22.83 17.45
CA GLU A 133 -2.63 21.86 17.83
C GLU A 133 -1.44 22.48 18.60
N ILE A 134 -0.98 23.62 18.16
CA ILE A 134 0.25 24.25 18.70
C ILE A 134 -0.06 25.54 19.44
N GLY A 135 -0.92 26.39 18.91
CA GLY A 135 -1.24 27.68 19.49
C GLY A 135 -1.71 27.59 20.93
N LEU A 136 -2.60 26.64 21.24
CA LEU A 136 -3.12 26.43 22.59
C LEU A 136 -2.04 25.97 23.59
N LYS A 137 -1.21 25.00 23.17
CA LYS A 137 -0.13 24.48 24.03
C LYS A 137 0.93 25.52 24.31
N SER A 138 1.39 26.18 23.25
CA SER A 138 2.40 27.22 23.34
C SER A 138 1.91 28.41 24.17
N LEU A 139 0.64 28.78 24.02
CA LEU A 139 0.03 29.84 24.81
C LEU A 139 -0.10 29.44 26.29
N GLU A 140 -0.54 28.24 26.61
CA GLU A 140 -0.60 27.73 27.98
C GLU A 140 0.78 27.73 28.67
N GLU A 141 1.83 27.26 27.96
CA GLU A 141 3.20 27.24 28.47
C GLU A 141 3.72 28.67 28.71
N PHE A 142 3.52 29.58 27.75
CA PHE A 142 3.91 30.97 27.88
C PHE A 142 3.17 31.68 29.03
N LEU A 143 1.86 31.52 29.13
CA LEU A 143 1.05 32.11 30.19
C LEU A 143 1.45 31.57 31.57
N ASN A 144 1.80 30.29 31.66
CA ASN A 144 2.26 29.70 32.92
C ASN A 144 3.60 30.24 33.35
N GLU A 145 4.53 30.49 32.43
CA GLU A 145 5.88 31.03 32.75
C GLU A 145 5.90 32.50 33.03
N LYS A 146 5.14 33.31 32.29
CA LYS A 146 5.25 34.76 32.27
C LYS A 146 4.04 35.52 32.83
N HIS A 147 2.81 34.91 32.71
CA HIS A 147 1.56 35.59 32.99
C HIS A 147 0.55 34.68 33.71
N SER A 148 0.95 34.11 34.85
CA SER A 148 0.12 33.17 35.61
C SER A 148 -1.26 33.74 36.01
N HIS A 149 -1.41 35.05 36.12
CA HIS A 149 -2.67 35.74 36.39
C HIS A 149 -3.65 35.69 35.18
N VAL A 150 -3.13 35.67 33.95
CA VAL A 150 -3.93 35.57 32.72
C VAL A 150 -4.29 34.10 32.43
N LEU A 151 -3.45 33.17 32.86
CA LEU A 151 -3.67 31.74 32.70
C LEU A 151 -4.99 31.26 33.32
N SER A 152 -5.33 31.77 34.51
CA SER A 152 -6.57 31.40 35.17
C SER A 152 -7.82 31.84 34.40
N SER A 153 -7.79 33.03 33.82
CA SER A 153 -8.86 33.57 32.95
C SER A 153 -8.95 32.78 31.65
N PHE A 154 -7.83 32.44 31.04
CA PHE A 154 -7.74 31.59 29.85
C PHE A 154 -8.30 30.17 30.10
N CYS A 155 -7.93 29.54 31.21
CA CYS A 155 -8.43 28.22 31.57
C CYS A 155 -9.95 28.25 31.88
N THR A 156 -10.44 29.34 32.46
CA THR A 156 -11.87 29.53 32.71
C THR A 156 -12.61 29.70 31.38
N TYR A 157 -12.12 30.54 30.46
CA TYR A 157 -12.69 30.73 29.14
C TYR A 157 -12.72 29.42 28.33
N LYS A 158 -11.64 28.67 28.33
CA LYS A 158 -11.53 27.35 27.69
C LYS A 158 -12.59 26.36 28.19
N ARG A 159 -12.99 26.48 29.47
CA ARG A 159 -14.06 25.64 30.06
C ARG A 159 -15.45 26.09 29.65
N ILE A 160 -15.71 27.41 29.57
CA ILE A 160 -16.99 28.00 29.22
C ILE A 160 -17.28 27.84 27.72
N SER A 161 -16.33 28.12 26.85
CA SER A 161 -16.42 28.02 25.39
C SER A 161 -16.76 26.61 24.88
N ARG A 162 -16.62 25.58 25.71
CA ARG A 162 -17.06 24.21 25.35
C ARG A 162 -18.57 23.97 25.52
N ASN A 163 -19.25 24.86 26.23
CA ASN A 163 -20.62 24.63 26.70
C ASN A 163 -21.63 25.67 26.17
N ASP A 164 -21.19 26.67 25.40
CA ASP A 164 -22.08 27.77 25.00
C ASP A 164 -21.76 28.28 23.59
N ASP A 165 -22.70 28.09 22.65
CA ASP A 165 -22.54 28.44 21.22
C ASP A 165 -22.62 29.95 20.93
N HIS A 166 -22.97 30.79 21.94
CA HIS A 166 -23.10 32.25 21.78
C HIS A 166 -21.84 33.05 22.19
N ILE A 167 -20.81 32.38 22.67
CA ILE A 167 -19.55 33.02 23.08
C ILE A 167 -18.55 32.88 21.93
N MET A 168 -17.73 33.94 21.72
CA MET A 168 -16.58 33.92 20.82
C MET A 168 -15.84 32.57 20.93
N THR A 169 -15.49 31.95 19.80
CA THR A 169 -14.84 30.64 19.80
C THR A 169 -13.51 30.69 20.56
N LEU A 170 -13.06 29.56 21.10
CA LEU A 170 -11.76 29.48 21.77
C LEU A 170 -10.62 29.94 20.84
N GLU A 171 -10.75 29.65 19.55
CA GLU A 171 -9.81 30.01 18.51
C GLU A 171 -9.71 31.54 18.33
N GLU A 172 -10.83 32.23 18.21
CA GLU A 172 -10.90 33.70 18.15
C GLU A 172 -10.36 34.36 19.44
N TYR A 173 -10.62 33.76 20.60
CA TYR A 173 -10.08 34.27 21.86
C TYR A 173 -8.57 34.13 21.94
N VAL A 174 -8.02 32.96 21.53
CA VAL A 174 -6.57 32.70 21.45
C VAL A 174 -5.91 33.66 20.49
N GLN A 175 -6.50 33.87 19.31
CA GLN A 175 -5.98 34.79 18.31
C GLN A 175 -5.89 36.23 18.83
N LYS A 176 -6.95 36.73 19.48
CA LYS A 176 -6.93 38.05 20.12
C LYS A 176 -5.89 38.15 21.25
N LEU A 177 -5.75 37.09 22.03
CA LEU A 177 -4.78 37.04 23.13
C LEU A 177 -3.34 37.07 22.59
N TRP A 178 -3.05 36.37 21.49
CA TRP A 178 -1.76 36.40 20.82
C TRP A 178 -1.44 37.77 20.22
N ILE A 179 -2.40 38.44 19.61
CA ILE A 179 -2.20 39.80 19.06
C ILE A 179 -1.85 40.77 20.19
N ASN A 180 -2.60 40.77 21.30
CA ASN A 180 -2.34 41.60 22.44
C ASN A 180 -0.96 41.38 23.08
N ILE A 181 -0.56 40.08 23.19
CA ILE A 181 0.74 39.70 23.72
C ILE A 181 1.87 40.13 22.75
N ALA A 182 1.68 39.96 21.46
CA ALA A 182 2.66 40.36 20.45
C ALA A 182 2.90 41.86 20.44
N ASP A 183 1.86 42.67 20.61
CA ASP A 183 1.95 44.12 20.69
C ASP A 183 2.67 44.59 21.98
N GLU A 184 2.42 43.90 23.11
CA GLU A 184 3.03 44.24 24.41
C GLU A 184 4.53 43.83 24.50
N TYR A 185 4.95 42.83 23.70
CA TYR A 185 6.30 42.24 23.77
C TYR A 185 7.11 42.35 22.47
N SER A 186 6.74 43.25 21.54
CA SER A 186 7.42 43.38 20.25
C SER A 186 8.95 43.54 20.34
N ASP A 187 9.43 44.24 21.38
CA ASP A 187 10.86 44.49 21.61
C ASP A 187 11.61 43.37 22.34
N LYS A 188 10.93 42.34 22.82
CA LYS A 188 11.49 41.21 23.59
C LYS A 188 11.32 39.84 22.93
N MET A 189 10.80 39.81 21.70
CA MET A 189 10.53 38.55 20.97
C MET A 189 11.76 37.70 20.64
N ASP A 190 12.97 38.27 20.68
CA ASP A 190 14.22 37.55 20.41
C ASP A 190 14.53 36.39 21.38
N ASN A 191 13.89 36.36 22.57
CA ASN A 191 14.07 35.32 23.58
C ASN A 191 13.00 34.24 23.57
N ILE A 192 11.96 34.33 22.71
CA ILE A 192 10.92 33.30 22.56
C ILE A 192 11.31 32.36 21.43
N LYS A 193 12.54 31.85 21.44
CA LYS A 193 13.14 31.01 20.38
C LYS A 193 12.64 29.56 20.32
N SER A 194 11.60 29.16 21.08
CA SER A 194 11.18 27.75 21.12
C SER A 194 9.85 27.45 20.44
N PHE A 195 9.13 28.45 19.93
CA PHE A 195 7.82 28.21 19.34
C PHE A 195 7.92 28.01 17.82
N MET A 196 7.27 26.93 17.35
CA MET A 196 7.14 26.67 15.93
C MET A 196 6.27 27.74 15.28
N THR A 197 6.77 28.47 14.29
CA THR A 197 6.00 29.47 13.54
C THR A 197 4.92 28.79 12.68
N LEU A 198 3.88 29.54 12.30
CA LEU A 198 2.84 29.03 11.38
C LEU A 198 3.48 28.48 10.08
N GLU A 199 4.47 29.19 9.54
CA GLU A 199 5.20 28.72 8.35
C GLU A 199 5.91 27.39 8.57
N GLN A 200 6.61 27.25 9.69
CA GLN A 200 7.30 26.00 10.05
C GLN A 200 6.29 24.86 10.26
N PHE A 201 5.16 25.14 10.89
CA PHE A 201 4.07 24.19 11.08
C PHE A 201 3.50 23.73 9.75
N VAL A 202 3.15 24.66 8.86
CA VAL A 202 2.58 24.36 7.53
C VAL A 202 3.54 23.49 6.73
N LYS A 203 4.84 23.83 6.69
CA LYS A 203 5.84 23.04 5.98
C LYS A 203 5.99 21.63 6.56
N LYS A 204 6.10 21.53 7.87
CA LYS A 204 6.27 20.24 8.57
C LYS A 204 5.04 19.34 8.38
N THR A 205 3.85 19.86 8.67
CA THR A 205 2.60 19.10 8.59
C THR A 205 2.30 18.68 7.16
N PHE A 206 2.52 19.57 6.17
CA PHE A 206 2.38 19.22 4.77
C PHE A 206 3.35 18.10 4.37
N CYS A 207 4.60 18.18 4.77
CA CYS A 207 5.60 17.15 4.46
C CYS A 207 5.19 15.79 5.04
N GLU A 208 4.81 15.74 6.32
CA GLU A 208 4.39 14.51 7.00
C GLU A 208 3.12 13.89 6.36
N LEU A 209 2.11 14.71 6.06
CA LEU A 209 0.89 14.24 5.41
C LEU A 209 1.15 13.81 3.96
N SER A 210 1.99 14.54 3.22
CA SER A 210 2.35 14.23 1.83
C SER A 210 3.08 12.89 1.71
N GLU A 211 4.10 12.65 2.53
CA GLU A 211 4.84 11.38 2.53
C GLU A 211 3.92 10.20 2.88
N LYS A 212 3.06 10.39 3.88
CA LYS A 212 2.10 9.38 4.29
C LYS A 212 1.07 9.08 3.20
N LEU A 213 0.50 10.12 2.59
CA LEU A 213 -0.50 9.97 1.53
C LEU A 213 0.12 9.34 0.27
N LYS A 214 1.30 9.78 -0.13
CA LYS A 214 2.06 9.20 -1.24
C LYS A 214 2.33 7.71 -1.03
N PHE A 215 2.79 7.32 0.17
CA PHE A 215 3.01 5.92 0.52
C PHE A 215 1.71 5.10 0.41
N LEU A 216 0.58 5.61 0.94
CA LEU A 216 -0.71 4.92 0.87
C LEU A 216 -1.20 4.77 -0.58
N ILE A 217 -1.10 5.83 -1.39
CA ILE A 217 -1.46 5.80 -2.82
C ILE A 217 -0.63 4.74 -3.55
N GLN A 218 0.70 4.75 -3.38
CA GLN A 218 1.59 3.78 -4.01
C GLN A 218 1.29 2.35 -3.55
N THR A 219 1.06 2.16 -2.26
CA THR A 219 0.68 0.85 -1.71
C THR A 219 -0.61 0.32 -2.33
N LEU A 220 -1.63 1.16 -2.48
CA LEU A 220 -2.91 0.74 -3.03
C LEU A 220 -2.80 0.33 -4.49
N TYR A 221 -2.22 1.17 -5.37
CA TYR A 221 -2.16 0.83 -6.79
C TYR A 221 -1.19 -0.32 -7.11
N THR A 222 -0.16 -0.53 -6.29
CA THR A 222 0.78 -1.64 -6.47
C THR A 222 0.18 -2.97 -6.02
N HIS A 223 -0.48 -2.97 -4.86
CA HIS A 223 -0.83 -4.22 -4.17
C HIS A 223 -2.29 -4.64 -4.31
N LEU A 224 -3.21 -3.74 -4.67
CA LEU A 224 -4.58 -4.13 -4.96
C LEU A 224 -4.73 -4.62 -6.41
N PRO A 225 -5.54 -5.66 -6.64
CA PRO A 225 -5.88 -6.11 -7.99
C PRO A 225 -6.57 -5.01 -8.81
N LYS A 226 -6.40 -5.04 -10.13
CA LYS A 226 -7.06 -4.10 -11.06
C LYS A 226 -8.59 -4.08 -10.97
N SER A 227 -9.18 -5.12 -10.39
CA SER A 227 -10.62 -5.17 -10.13
C SER A 227 -11.08 -4.17 -9.05
N PHE A 228 -10.17 -3.73 -8.15
CA PHE A 228 -10.45 -2.76 -7.08
C PHE A 228 -10.11 -1.32 -7.47
N ILE A 229 -9.14 -1.12 -8.37
CA ILE A 229 -8.71 0.20 -8.81
C ILE A 229 -8.84 0.30 -10.32
N SER A 230 -9.81 1.09 -10.78
CA SER A 230 -9.99 1.34 -12.20
C SER A 230 -8.83 2.16 -12.78
N LEU A 231 -8.61 2.07 -14.08
CA LEU A 231 -7.61 2.89 -14.77
C LEU A 231 -7.85 4.41 -14.56
N ALA A 232 -9.11 4.83 -14.52
CA ALA A 232 -9.47 6.21 -14.27
C ALA A 232 -9.09 6.65 -12.83
N THR A 233 -9.35 5.81 -11.84
CA THR A 233 -8.95 6.04 -10.45
C THR A 233 -7.43 6.10 -10.33
N MET A 234 -6.72 5.19 -11.00
CA MET A 234 -5.26 5.17 -11.00
C MET A 234 -4.66 6.45 -11.61
N LYS A 235 -5.17 6.94 -12.74
CA LYS A 235 -4.74 8.24 -13.33
C LYS A 235 -4.92 9.40 -12.34
N LYS A 236 -6.02 9.42 -11.58
CA LYS A 236 -6.24 10.42 -10.53
C LYS A 236 -5.25 10.27 -9.37
N MET A 237 -4.86 9.03 -9.00
CA MET A 237 -3.82 8.79 -8.00
C MET A 237 -2.47 9.35 -8.44
N PHE A 238 -2.07 9.15 -9.71
CA PHE A 238 -0.83 9.72 -10.25
C PHE A 238 -0.89 11.25 -10.25
N ARG A 239 -2.01 11.82 -10.70
CA ARG A 239 -2.20 13.27 -10.67
C ARG A 239 -2.10 13.85 -9.26
N ALA A 240 -2.64 13.13 -8.25
CA ALA A 240 -2.49 13.51 -6.84
C ALA A 240 -1.02 13.55 -6.40
N ILE A 241 -0.21 12.56 -6.80
CA ILE A 241 1.24 12.52 -6.48
C ILE A 241 1.97 13.70 -7.15
N GLU A 242 1.63 14.04 -8.40
CA GLU A 242 2.20 15.20 -9.10
C GLU A 242 1.88 16.51 -8.38
N LEU A 243 0.61 16.69 -7.98
CA LEU A 243 0.18 17.88 -7.25
C LEU A 243 0.84 17.98 -5.87
N LEU A 244 0.98 16.86 -5.14
CA LEU A 244 1.74 16.83 -3.89
C LEU A 244 3.18 17.32 -4.08
N ARG A 245 3.81 16.96 -5.20
CA ARG A 245 5.17 17.41 -5.53
C ARG A 245 5.19 18.91 -5.86
N SER A 246 4.25 19.38 -6.72
CA SER A 246 4.15 20.80 -7.11
C SER A 246 3.92 21.69 -5.90
N ILE A 247 2.93 21.36 -5.05
CA ILE A 247 2.62 22.09 -3.83
C ILE A 247 3.83 22.08 -2.89
N GLY A 248 4.50 20.94 -2.70
CA GLY A 248 5.70 20.84 -1.87
C GLY A 248 6.85 21.74 -2.33
N ILE A 249 7.08 21.84 -3.64
CA ILE A 249 8.09 22.76 -4.22
C ILE A 249 7.70 24.21 -3.97
N SER A 250 6.43 24.55 -4.09
CA SER A 250 5.93 25.91 -3.87
C SER A 250 6.04 26.36 -2.42
N LEU A 251 6.01 25.43 -1.46
CA LEU A 251 6.25 25.68 -0.03
C LEU A 251 7.75 25.77 0.34
N GLY A 252 8.66 25.58 -0.61
CA GLY A 252 10.10 25.63 -0.40
C GLY A 252 10.64 27.05 -0.19
N PRO A 253 11.90 27.21 0.31
CA PRO A 253 12.44 28.50 0.79
C PRO A 253 12.62 29.60 -0.25
N ALA A 254 12.52 29.30 -1.55
CA ALA A 254 12.88 30.26 -2.62
C ALA A 254 11.80 31.29 -2.97
N LYS A 255 10.52 31.03 -2.67
CA LYS A 255 9.43 31.96 -3.02
C LYS A 255 9.03 32.93 -1.87
N PHE A 256 9.46 32.65 -0.66
CA PHE A 256 9.12 33.46 0.53
C PHE A 256 9.83 34.80 0.63
N LYS A 257 10.92 35.00 -0.10
CA LYS A 257 11.70 36.27 -0.06
C LYS A 257 11.17 37.38 -0.97
N GLN A 258 10.21 37.12 -1.86
CA GLN A 258 9.77 38.11 -2.89
C GLN A 258 8.49 38.86 -2.56
N THR A 259 7.78 38.55 -1.46
CA THR A 259 6.51 39.21 -1.11
C THR A 259 6.54 40.12 0.11
N LEU A 260 7.73 40.45 0.64
CA LEU A 260 7.87 41.41 1.72
C LEU A 260 8.33 42.77 1.16
N ASP A 261 7.52 43.43 0.36
CA ASP A 261 7.58 44.86 0.21
C ASP A 261 6.82 45.56 1.35
N ALA A 262 7.52 46.48 2.00
CA ALA A 262 7.28 46.98 3.33
C ALA A 262 6.15 48.02 3.48
N SER A 263 4.99 47.84 2.81
CA SER A 263 3.91 48.87 2.88
C SER A 263 2.49 48.38 3.22
N GLU A 264 2.28 47.11 3.56
CA GLU A 264 0.95 46.63 4.01
C GLU A 264 1.05 45.91 5.36
N LYS A 265 1.10 46.70 6.44
CA LYS A 265 1.18 46.23 7.84
C LYS A 265 -0.15 45.75 8.44
N GLU A 266 -1.24 45.55 7.67
CA GLU A 266 -2.57 45.32 8.24
C GLU A 266 -3.33 44.07 7.77
N ARG A 267 -2.71 43.18 7.02
CA ARG A 267 -3.32 41.85 6.78
C ARG A 267 -2.24 40.79 6.77
N ILE A 268 -2.33 39.84 7.71
CA ILE A 268 -1.58 38.58 7.62
C ILE A 268 -2.00 37.97 6.30
N PRO A 269 -1.08 37.75 5.33
CA PRO A 269 -1.49 37.20 4.04
C PRO A 269 -1.99 35.77 4.22
N SER A 270 -3.23 35.52 3.91
CA SER A 270 -3.82 34.17 3.78
C SER A 270 -3.21 33.34 2.62
N CYS A 271 -1.96 33.61 2.25
CA CYS A 271 -1.29 33.08 1.05
C CYS A 271 -0.01 32.31 1.33
N PHE A 272 0.02 31.45 2.35
CA PHE A 272 1.13 30.50 2.51
C PHE A 272 1.05 29.32 1.55
N LEU A 273 -0.08 29.11 0.90
CA LEU A 273 -0.31 28.04 -0.05
C LEU A 273 -0.17 28.52 -1.51
N PRO A 274 0.26 27.64 -2.44
CA PRO A 274 0.36 27.97 -3.86
C PRO A 274 -1.00 28.32 -4.46
N SER A 275 -1.02 28.68 -5.75
CA SER A 275 -2.21 29.14 -6.47
C SER A 275 -3.48 28.32 -6.11
N ASN A 276 -4.57 28.98 -5.75
CA ASN A 276 -5.85 28.37 -5.36
C ASN A 276 -6.32 27.30 -6.35
N SER A 277 -5.94 27.38 -7.64
CA SER A 277 -6.35 26.41 -8.67
C SER A 277 -5.74 25.02 -8.49
N GLU A 278 -4.47 24.90 -8.08
CA GLU A 278 -3.82 23.59 -7.84
C GLU A 278 -4.38 22.92 -6.58
N ILE A 279 -4.63 23.70 -5.55
CA ILE A 279 -5.23 23.22 -4.30
C ILE A 279 -6.67 22.77 -4.55
N ASP A 280 -7.45 23.55 -5.29
CA ASP A 280 -8.85 23.20 -5.64
C ASP A 280 -8.90 21.91 -6.48
N GLU A 281 -7.99 21.75 -7.46
CA GLU A 281 -7.88 20.52 -8.22
C GLU A 281 -7.54 19.34 -7.30
N PHE A 282 -6.59 19.54 -6.39
CA PHE A 282 -6.15 18.49 -5.48
C PHE A 282 -7.27 18.08 -4.51
N LEU A 283 -7.99 19.01 -3.91
CA LEU A 283 -9.14 18.74 -3.04
C LEU A 283 -10.25 17.97 -3.77
N LYS A 284 -10.53 18.31 -5.03
CA LYS A 284 -11.47 17.55 -5.87
C LYS A 284 -10.99 16.11 -6.11
N ILE A 285 -9.69 15.92 -6.33
CA ILE A 285 -9.11 14.59 -6.48
C ILE A 285 -9.19 13.80 -5.17
N LEU A 286 -8.88 14.40 -4.01
CA LEU A 286 -8.97 13.73 -2.72
C LEU A 286 -10.42 13.28 -2.43
N SER A 287 -11.40 14.12 -2.68
CA SER A 287 -12.82 13.78 -2.56
C SER A 287 -13.22 12.62 -3.48
N PHE A 288 -12.78 12.66 -4.76
CA PHE A 288 -13.01 11.58 -5.71
C PHE A 288 -12.36 10.26 -5.23
N LEU A 289 -11.11 10.27 -4.78
CA LEU A 289 -10.43 9.08 -4.29
C LEU A 289 -11.10 8.50 -3.04
N SER A 290 -11.58 9.35 -2.14
CA SER A 290 -12.31 8.92 -0.94
C SER A 290 -13.60 8.18 -1.26
N SER A 291 -14.32 8.59 -2.30
CA SER A 291 -15.57 7.97 -2.74
C SER A 291 -15.37 6.76 -3.67
N SER A 292 -14.31 6.79 -4.49
CA SER A 292 -14.10 5.75 -5.53
C SER A 292 -13.40 4.52 -5.01
N ILE A 293 -12.60 4.61 -3.93
CA ILE A 293 -11.85 3.49 -3.39
C ILE A 293 -12.53 2.99 -2.12
N LEU A 294 -13.37 1.99 -2.30
CA LEU A 294 -14.05 1.31 -1.20
C LEU A 294 -13.21 0.11 -0.76
N LEU A 295 -12.42 0.31 0.27
CA LEU A 295 -11.65 -0.78 0.87
C LEU A 295 -12.55 -1.62 1.79
N PRO A 296 -12.45 -2.96 1.75
CA PRO A 296 -13.17 -3.81 2.69
C PRO A 296 -12.66 -3.60 4.12
N GLU A 297 -13.54 -3.76 5.09
CA GLU A 297 -13.15 -3.72 6.52
C GLU A 297 -12.44 -5.02 6.87
N LEU A 298 -11.12 -4.99 6.88
CA LEU A 298 -10.27 -6.12 7.21
C LEU A 298 -9.49 -5.84 8.49
N ASN A 299 -9.81 -6.62 9.52
CA ASN A 299 -9.19 -6.50 10.83
C ASN A 299 -8.17 -7.64 11.04
N GLY A 300 -6.91 -7.32 10.77
CA GLY A 300 -5.81 -8.23 11.05
C GLY A 300 -5.19 -8.93 9.84
N ARG A 301 -3.99 -9.46 10.09
CA ARG A 301 -3.12 -10.06 9.08
C ARG A 301 -3.79 -11.18 8.28
N ASN A 302 -4.47 -12.10 8.95
CA ASN A 302 -5.05 -13.29 8.32
C ASN A 302 -6.16 -12.95 7.32
N GLN A 303 -6.99 -11.94 7.63
CA GLN A 303 -8.05 -11.50 6.72
C GLN A 303 -7.48 -10.84 5.47
N ILE A 304 -6.42 -10.02 5.62
CA ILE A 304 -5.74 -9.38 4.49
C ILE A 304 -5.00 -10.43 3.65
N GLU A 305 -4.36 -11.43 4.28
CA GLU A 305 -3.73 -12.55 3.57
C GLU A 305 -4.74 -13.32 2.72
N LYS A 306 -5.89 -13.68 3.31
CA LYS A 306 -7.00 -14.34 2.62
C LYS A 306 -7.54 -13.46 1.48
N PHE A 307 -7.72 -12.16 1.73
CA PHE A 307 -8.14 -11.20 0.71
C PHE A 307 -7.19 -11.18 -0.49
N CYS A 308 -5.87 -11.06 -0.25
CA CYS A 308 -4.87 -11.06 -1.32
C CYS A 308 -4.89 -12.37 -2.12
N LEU A 309 -4.91 -13.50 -1.42
CA LEU A 309 -4.94 -14.81 -2.08
C LEU A 309 -6.24 -15.05 -2.86
N SER A 310 -7.39 -14.59 -2.37
CA SER A 310 -8.69 -14.80 -3.04
C SER A 310 -8.86 -13.94 -4.29
N ASN A 311 -8.26 -12.75 -4.34
CA ASN A 311 -8.46 -11.78 -5.41
C ASN A 311 -7.34 -11.75 -6.45
N ALA A 312 -6.21 -12.43 -6.22
CA ALA A 312 -5.15 -12.52 -7.21
C ALA A 312 -5.58 -13.36 -8.43
N CYS A 313 -5.18 -12.96 -9.61
CA CYS A 313 -5.36 -13.71 -10.85
C CYS A 313 -4.35 -14.87 -10.94
N LEU A 314 -3.07 -14.58 -10.68
CA LEU A 314 -2.02 -15.58 -10.64
C LEU A 314 -1.51 -15.79 -9.22
N VAL A 315 -1.42 -17.05 -8.81
CA VAL A 315 -0.88 -17.45 -7.51
C VAL A 315 0.30 -18.37 -7.75
N LEU A 316 1.47 -18.05 -7.19
CA LEU A 316 2.70 -18.81 -7.32
C LEU A 316 3.16 -19.31 -5.95
N CYS A 317 3.45 -20.59 -5.84
CA CYS A 317 3.96 -21.19 -4.59
C CYS A 317 4.63 -22.54 -4.85
N THR A 318 5.23 -23.11 -3.81
CA THR A 318 5.64 -24.52 -3.87
C THR A 318 4.40 -25.44 -3.76
N VAL A 319 4.50 -26.65 -4.31
CA VAL A 319 3.42 -27.65 -4.25
C VAL A 319 2.90 -27.83 -2.82
N SER A 320 3.78 -28.01 -1.85
CA SER A 320 3.39 -28.19 -0.44
C SER A 320 2.70 -26.93 0.16
N SER A 321 3.08 -25.74 -0.31
CA SER A 321 2.45 -24.49 0.17
C SER A 321 1.04 -24.30 -0.37
N SER A 322 0.66 -24.93 -1.48
CA SER A 322 -0.66 -24.81 -2.11
C SER A 322 -1.81 -25.26 -1.18
N ILE A 323 -1.50 -26.01 -0.12
CA ILE A 323 -2.47 -26.40 0.91
C ILE A 323 -3.19 -25.20 1.55
N LYS A 324 -2.55 -24.04 1.59
CA LYS A 324 -3.17 -22.80 2.08
C LYS A 324 -4.42 -22.39 1.27
N LEU A 325 -4.54 -22.83 0.04
CA LEU A 325 -5.66 -22.51 -0.84
C LEU A 325 -6.92 -23.35 -0.57
N TYR A 326 -6.82 -24.34 0.32
CA TYR A 326 -7.98 -25.11 0.79
C TYR A 326 -8.81 -24.38 1.86
N THR A 327 -8.44 -23.16 2.22
CA THR A 327 -9.18 -22.38 3.20
C THR A 327 -10.58 -22.04 2.68
N GLU A 328 -11.59 -22.23 3.51
CA GLU A 328 -12.98 -21.95 3.19
C GLU A 328 -13.19 -20.51 2.67
N GLY A 329 -14.00 -20.33 1.64
CA GLY A 329 -14.28 -19.05 1.02
C GLY A 329 -13.17 -18.54 0.09
N MET A 330 -12.21 -19.40 -0.29
CA MET A 330 -11.22 -19.06 -1.34
C MET A 330 -11.84 -19.16 -2.72
N THR A 331 -11.47 -18.22 -3.60
CA THR A 331 -11.90 -18.24 -5.01
C THR A 331 -11.37 -19.49 -5.72
N ARG A 332 -12.20 -20.16 -6.48
CA ARG A 332 -11.85 -21.41 -7.19
C ARG A 332 -10.75 -21.16 -8.23
N VAL A 333 -9.77 -22.06 -8.27
CA VAL A 333 -8.70 -22.10 -9.28
C VAL A 333 -9.21 -22.85 -10.50
N LYS A 334 -9.06 -22.27 -11.70
CA LYS A 334 -9.47 -22.92 -12.96
C LYS A 334 -8.31 -23.62 -13.66
N PHE A 335 -7.11 -23.02 -13.60
CA PHE A 335 -5.89 -23.55 -14.20
C PHE A 335 -4.85 -23.88 -13.13
N LEU A 336 -4.23 -25.04 -13.29
CA LEU A 336 -3.05 -25.45 -12.54
C LEU A 336 -1.88 -25.64 -13.51
N VAL A 337 -0.75 -25.04 -13.20
CA VAL A 337 0.52 -25.25 -13.89
C VAL A 337 1.52 -25.79 -12.89
N ILE A 338 2.13 -26.93 -13.17
CA ILE A 338 3.20 -27.49 -12.34
C ILE A 338 4.49 -27.52 -13.16
N ASP A 339 5.44 -26.68 -12.80
CA ASP A 339 6.78 -26.70 -13.40
C ASP A 339 7.67 -27.69 -12.66
N GLU A 340 8.60 -28.32 -13.38
CA GLU A 340 9.48 -29.39 -12.89
C GLU A 340 8.68 -30.58 -12.28
N ALA A 341 7.55 -30.92 -12.91
CA ALA A 341 6.60 -31.91 -12.42
C ALA A 341 7.21 -33.33 -12.27
N ALA A 342 8.19 -33.68 -13.11
CA ALA A 342 8.90 -34.96 -13.04
C ALA A 342 9.72 -35.14 -11.73
N GLN A 343 10.06 -34.04 -11.04
CA GLN A 343 10.75 -34.10 -9.75
C GLN A 343 9.80 -34.26 -8.55
N LEU A 344 8.49 -34.27 -8.77
CA LEU A 344 7.48 -34.45 -7.73
C LEU A 344 7.06 -35.90 -7.62
N LYS A 345 6.87 -36.34 -6.39
CA LYS A 345 6.18 -37.60 -6.13
C LYS A 345 4.70 -37.46 -6.46
N GLU A 346 4.09 -38.56 -6.89
CA GLU A 346 2.65 -38.59 -7.17
C GLU A 346 1.82 -38.05 -6.00
N CYS A 347 2.12 -38.48 -4.77
CA CYS A 347 1.42 -38.03 -3.57
C CYS A 347 1.57 -36.50 -3.29
N GLU A 348 2.67 -35.89 -3.70
CA GLU A 348 2.87 -34.45 -3.59
C GLU A 348 2.05 -33.69 -4.65
N SER A 349 2.01 -34.20 -5.89
CA SER A 349 1.24 -33.62 -7.00
C SER A 349 -0.25 -33.61 -6.74
N ILE A 350 -0.76 -34.57 -5.97
CA ILE A 350 -2.18 -34.65 -5.59
C ILE A 350 -2.63 -33.40 -4.81
N ILE A 351 -1.75 -32.77 -4.02
CA ILE A 351 -2.14 -31.61 -3.19
C ILE A 351 -2.79 -30.51 -4.04
N PRO A 352 -2.15 -29.90 -5.05
CA PRO A 352 -2.79 -28.87 -5.87
C PRO A 352 -3.88 -29.42 -6.82
N LEU A 353 -3.80 -30.70 -7.21
CA LEU A 353 -4.78 -31.32 -8.12
C LEU A 353 -6.17 -31.52 -7.51
N GLN A 354 -6.26 -31.58 -6.18
CA GLN A 354 -7.55 -31.71 -5.49
C GLN A 354 -8.24 -30.37 -5.23
N LEU A 355 -7.67 -29.24 -5.67
CA LEU A 355 -8.30 -27.94 -5.49
C LEU A 355 -9.66 -27.88 -6.22
N PRO A 356 -10.70 -27.35 -5.57
CA PRO A 356 -12.03 -27.32 -6.14
C PRO A 356 -12.12 -26.39 -7.35
N GLY A 357 -12.83 -26.84 -8.40
CA GLY A 357 -13.10 -26.04 -9.59
C GLY A 357 -12.00 -26.07 -10.65
N LEU A 358 -11.00 -26.93 -10.50
CA LEU A 358 -9.94 -27.13 -11.47
C LEU A 358 -10.51 -27.69 -12.80
N GLN A 359 -10.24 -27.00 -13.90
CA GLN A 359 -10.68 -27.36 -15.25
C GLN A 359 -9.54 -27.83 -16.14
N HIS A 360 -8.35 -27.23 -15.95
CA HIS A 360 -7.18 -27.49 -16.77
C HIS A 360 -5.95 -27.68 -15.89
N CYS A 361 -5.14 -28.67 -16.25
CA CYS A 361 -3.86 -28.94 -15.62
C CYS A 361 -2.77 -29.03 -16.68
N ILE A 362 -1.65 -28.36 -16.47
CA ILE A 362 -0.47 -28.43 -17.33
C ILE A 362 0.71 -28.86 -16.47
N LEU A 363 1.24 -30.04 -16.78
CA LEU A 363 2.45 -30.55 -16.14
C LEU A 363 3.64 -30.34 -17.10
N ILE A 364 4.71 -29.75 -16.60
CA ILE A 364 5.89 -29.41 -17.38
C ILE A 364 7.10 -30.01 -16.70
N GLY A 365 7.90 -30.78 -17.44
CA GLY A 365 9.04 -31.47 -16.83
C GLY A 365 9.91 -32.20 -17.85
N ASP A 366 10.77 -33.04 -17.30
CA ASP A 366 11.63 -33.95 -18.04
C ASP A 366 11.94 -35.17 -17.16
N GLU A 367 11.36 -36.31 -17.53
CA GLU A 367 11.54 -37.57 -16.79
C GLU A 367 12.96 -38.14 -16.88
N LYS A 368 13.78 -37.63 -17.80
CA LYS A 368 15.19 -38.01 -17.95
C LYS A 368 16.12 -37.23 -17.02
N GLN A 369 15.59 -36.24 -16.28
CA GLN A 369 16.33 -35.54 -15.24
C GLN A 369 16.24 -36.26 -13.89
N LEU A 370 16.72 -35.60 -12.82
CA LEU A 370 16.71 -36.16 -11.48
C LEU A 370 15.30 -36.55 -11.03
N PRO A 371 15.05 -37.78 -10.63
CA PRO A 371 13.76 -38.21 -10.10
C PRO A 371 13.47 -37.57 -8.74
N ALA A 372 12.26 -37.75 -8.25
CA ALA A 372 11.86 -37.34 -6.92
C ALA A 372 12.73 -37.99 -5.84
N LEU A 373 13.28 -37.20 -4.91
CA LEU A 373 14.15 -37.69 -3.86
C LEU A 373 13.38 -38.53 -2.83
N VAL A 374 13.71 -39.82 -2.72
CA VAL A 374 13.21 -40.71 -1.67
C VAL A 374 14.33 -41.04 -0.71
N LYS A 375 14.20 -40.66 0.56
CA LYS A 375 15.27 -40.85 1.56
C LYS A 375 15.45 -42.29 2.02
N ARG A 376 14.41 -43.09 1.98
CA ARG A 376 14.42 -44.49 2.44
C ARG A 376 14.36 -45.45 1.27
N LYS A 377 15.35 -46.36 1.16
CA LYS A 377 15.43 -47.34 0.10
C LYS A 377 14.17 -48.24 0.00
N ILE A 378 13.61 -48.65 1.15
CA ILE A 378 12.38 -49.47 1.19
C ILE A 378 11.20 -48.71 0.55
N ALA A 379 11.03 -47.42 0.86
CA ALA A 379 9.96 -46.63 0.27
C ALA A 379 10.18 -46.45 -1.25
N ASP A 380 11.42 -46.31 -1.68
CA ASP A 380 11.78 -46.19 -3.11
C ASP A 380 11.49 -47.52 -3.85
N SER A 381 11.88 -48.66 -3.29
CA SER A 381 11.57 -49.98 -3.88
C SER A 381 10.09 -50.28 -3.94
N CYS A 382 9.24 -49.67 -3.08
CA CYS A 382 7.80 -49.72 -3.12
C CYS A 382 7.17 -48.73 -4.10
N GLY A 383 7.97 -48.00 -4.89
CA GLY A 383 7.47 -47.06 -5.90
C GLY A 383 7.05 -45.72 -5.36
N PHE A 384 7.41 -45.33 -4.13
CA PHE A 384 7.05 -44.05 -3.52
C PHE A 384 7.67 -42.84 -4.23
N GLY A 385 8.73 -43.04 -5.02
CA GLY A 385 9.39 -42.04 -5.84
C GLY A 385 8.75 -41.80 -7.21
N ARG A 386 7.70 -42.52 -7.57
CA ARG A 386 7.03 -42.35 -8.87
C ARG A 386 6.44 -40.95 -9.01
N SER A 387 6.62 -40.37 -10.19
CA SER A 387 6.00 -39.12 -10.60
C SER A 387 4.71 -39.37 -11.39
N MET A 388 3.83 -38.39 -11.41
CA MET A 388 2.65 -38.37 -12.32
C MET A 388 3.03 -37.90 -13.74
N PHE A 389 4.25 -37.40 -13.94
CA PHE A 389 4.76 -36.91 -15.21
C PHE A 389 5.21 -38.06 -16.11
#